data_720ef1785ad35b63a95a48fbfabcabe9
#
_entry.id   720ef1785ad35b63a95a48fbfabcabe9
#
_cell.length_a   1.000
_cell.length_b   1.000
_cell.length_c   1.000
_cell.angle_alpha   90.00
_cell.angle_beta   90.00
_cell.angle_gamma   90.00
#
_symmetry.space_group_name_H-M   'P 1'
#
loop_
_entity.id
_entity.type
_entity.pdbx_description
1 polymer ?
#
loop_
_entity_poly.entity_id
_entity_poly.type
_entity_poly.pdbx_seq_one_letter_code
_entity_poly.pdbx_strand_id
1 'polypeptide(L)'
;MISRVTGILAEVGEGSALVDSGAGLWYEVLVPAFDIERLGKSTSQHVTLYTIHYVEGDPSHGVQTPRLIGFLTDNDRTFFKVFTSVKGIGVRKALRALVLPISEVAAAIAAKDARLLVTLPEIGKRTADQIILELADKMAPFAAATCPQCRAPQSSSAAEAVSVLVQLGEKRADALALVERVLAVAPEMDCPEAILKHAYR
;
A
#
# COMPACT_ATOMS: atom_id res chain seq x y z
N MET A 1 -10.66 6.94 -16.09
CA MET A 1 -9.52 6.37 -15.37
C MET A 1 -10.00 5.93 -13.99
N ILE A 2 -9.72 4.67 -13.58
CA ILE A 2 -10.17 4.12 -12.31
C ILE A 2 -8.99 4.24 -11.32
N SER A 3 -9.14 5.06 -10.28
CA SER A 3 -8.08 5.37 -9.30
C SER A 3 -8.21 4.60 -7.99
N ARG A 4 -9.39 4.04 -7.73
CA ARG A 4 -9.69 3.24 -6.56
C ARG A 4 -10.82 2.27 -6.87
N VAL A 5 -10.72 1.05 -6.36
CA VAL A 5 -11.80 0.05 -6.37
C VAL A 5 -12.08 -0.35 -4.95
N THR A 6 -13.34 -0.28 -4.53
CA THR A 6 -13.79 -0.70 -3.20
C THR A 6 -14.91 -1.70 -3.36
N GLY A 7 -14.87 -2.78 -2.59
CA GLY A 7 -15.88 -3.83 -2.65
C GLY A 7 -15.49 -5.04 -1.81
N ILE A 8 -16.22 -6.12 -1.99
CA ILE A 8 -15.94 -7.40 -1.34
C ILE A 8 -14.91 -8.16 -2.18
N LEU A 9 -13.85 -8.61 -1.53
CA LEU A 9 -12.83 -9.44 -2.16
C LEU A 9 -13.39 -10.86 -2.35
N ALA A 10 -13.74 -11.22 -3.56
CA ALA A 10 -14.36 -12.50 -3.86
C ALA A 10 -13.34 -13.62 -4.00
N GLU A 11 -12.24 -13.36 -4.70
CA GLU A 11 -11.21 -14.36 -5.01
C GLU A 11 -9.83 -13.72 -5.12
N VAL A 12 -8.79 -14.48 -4.77
CA VAL A 12 -7.37 -14.10 -4.95
C VAL A 12 -6.71 -15.23 -5.74
N GLY A 13 -6.19 -14.88 -6.94
CA GLY A 13 -5.44 -15.79 -7.81
C GLY A 13 -3.93 -15.59 -7.71
N GLU A 14 -3.19 -16.23 -8.63
CA GLU A 14 -1.71 -16.18 -8.70
C GLU A 14 -1.13 -14.83 -9.18
N GLY A 15 -1.77 -13.72 -8.95
CA GLY A 15 -1.30 -12.39 -9.36
C GLY A 15 -2.44 -11.43 -9.64
N SER A 16 -3.67 -11.85 -9.33
CA SER A 16 -4.86 -10.99 -9.46
C SER A 16 -5.81 -11.20 -8.29
N ALA A 17 -6.63 -10.21 -8.05
CA ALA A 17 -7.72 -10.21 -7.09
C ALA A 17 -9.02 -9.85 -7.81
N LEU A 18 -10.10 -10.56 -7.50
CA LEU A 18 -11.44 -10.28 -8.02
C LEU A 18 -12.24 -9.56 -6.95
N VAL A 19 -12.68 -8.34 -7.26
CA VAL A 19 -13.40 -7.47 -6.33
C VAL A 19 -14.82 -7.21 -6.86
N ASP A 20 -15.81 -7.59 -6.07
CA ASP A 20 -17.22 -7.26 -6.32
C ASP A 20 -17.53 -5.88 -5.76
N SER A 21 -17.84 -4.94 -6.62
CA SER A 21 -18.18 -3.56 -6.22
C SER A 21 -19.60 -3.41 -5.66
N GLY A 22 -20.40 -4.48 -5.66
CA GLY A 22 -21.80 -4.47 -5.20
C GLY A 22 -22.81 -3.88 -6.21
N ALA A 23 -22.34 -3.35 -7.34
CA ALA A 23 -23.19 -2.77 -8.39
C ALA A 23 -23.35 -3.70 -9.61
N GLY A 24 -23.12 -5.00 -9.45
CA GLY A 24 -23.12 -5.98 -10.55
C GLY A 24 -21.86 -5.91 -11.41
N LEU A 25 -20.85 -5.14 -11.00
CA LEU A 25 -19.57 -5.00 -11.67
C LEU A 25 -18.48 -5.67 -10.85
N TRP A 26 -17.74 -6.54 -11.49
CA TRP A 26 -16.61 -7.26 -10.91
C TRP A 26 -15.33 -6.80 -11.58
N TYR A 27 -14.34 -6.47 -10.76
CA TYR A 27 -13.06 -5.97 -11.24
C TYR A 27 -11.97 -7.01 -11.00
N GLU A 28 -11.37 -7.48 -12.10
CA GLU A 28 -10.10 -8.20 -12.02
C GLU A 28 -8.96 -7.19 -11.88
N VAL A 29 -8.25 -7.24 -10.78
CA VAL A 29 -7.18 -6.30 -10.44
C VAL A 29 -5.88 -7.07 -10.27
N LEU A 30 -4.87 -6.78 -11.06
CA LEU A 30 -3.53 -7.33 -10.89
C LEU A 30 -2.92 -6.80 -9.59
N VAL A 31 -2.29 -7.66 -8.82
CA VAL A 31 -1.69 -7.27 -7.53
C VAL A 31 -0.23 -7.74 -7.45
N PRO A 32 0.64 -6.98 -6.75
CA PRO A 32 2.01 -7.39 -6.53
C PRO A 32 2.09 -8.69 -5.74
N ALA A 33 3.13 -9.48 -5.97
CA ALA A 33 3.28 -10.80 -5.36
C ALA A 33 3.29 -10.76 -3.83
N PHE A 34 3.87 -9.72 -3.21
CA PHE A 34 3.92 -9.57 -1.75
C PHE A 34 2.55 -9.31 -1.09
N ASP A 35 1.56 -8.81 -1.85
CA ASP A 35 0.21 -8.54 -1.31
C ASP A 35 -0.74 -9.74 -1.46
N ILE A 36 -0.40 -10.76 -2.25
CA ILE A 36 -1.26 -11.91 -2.51
C ILE A 36 -1.62 -12.64 -1.22
N GLU A 37 -0.63 -12.94 -0.38
CA GLU A 37 -0.86 -13.63 0.89
C GLU A 37 -1.74 -12.79 1.85
N ARG A 38 -1.52 -11.49 1.90
CA ARG A 38 -2.29 -10.56 2.74
C ARG A 38 -3.74 -10.49 2.28
N LEU A 39 -3.96 -10.37 0.97
CA LEU A 39 -5.30 -10.36 0.38
C LEU A 39 -6.00 -11.71 0.56
N GLY A 40 -5.28 -12.84 0.45
CA GLY A 40 -5.83 -14.16 0.68
C GLY A 40 -6.45 -14.34 2.08
N LYS A 41 -5.86 -13.68 3.10
CA LYS A 41 -6.41 -13.67 4.47
C LYS A 41 -7.67 -12.80 4.62
N SER A 42 -7.95 -11.92 3.65
CA SER A 42 -9.07 -10.98 3.64
C SER A 42 -10.16 -11.36 2.63
N THR A 43 -10.14 -12.59 2.12
CA THR A 43 -11.21 -13.10 1.23
C THR A 43 -12.56 -13.01 1.93
N SER A 44 -13.59 -12.63 1.19
CA SER A 44 -14.95 -12.34 1.67
C SER A 44 -15.07 -11.10 2.57
N GLN A 45 -14.01 -10.30 2.73
CA GLN A 45 -14.04 -9.04 3.45
C GLN A 45 -14.08 -7.85 2.50
N HIS A 46 -14.47 -6.70 3.04
CA HIS A 46 -14.40 -5.42 2.33
C HIS A 46 -12.95 -4.99 2.17
N VAL A 47 -12.56 -4.71 0.92
CA VAL A 47 -11.21 -4.22 0.59
C VAL A 47 -11.32 -2.92 -0.21
N THR A 48 -10.30 -2.09 -0.07
CA THR A 48 -10.09 -0.91 -0.91
C THR A 48 -8.72 -1.04 -1.55
N LEU A 49 -8.68 -1.05 -2.88
CA LEU A 49 -7.46 -1.08 -3.67
C LEU A 49 -7.25 0.27 -4.36
N TYR A 50 -6.08 0.85 -4.18
CA TYR A 50 -5.62 2.01 -4.94
C TYR A 50 -5.10 1.56 -6.28
N THR A 51 -5.70 2.03 -7.38
CA THR A 51 -5.49 1.43 -8.68
C THR A 51 -4.70 2.31 -9.65
N ILE A 52 -3.99 1.64 -10.54
CA ILE A 52 -3.42 2.20 -11.76
C ILE A 52 -4.14 1.53 -12.92
N HIS A 53 -4.75 2.32 -13.78
CA HIS A 53 -5.32 1.85 -15.04
C HIS A 53 -4.27 2.02 -16.16
N TYR A 54 -3.96 0.93 -16.84
CA TYR A 54 -3.08 0.95 -17.99
C TYR A 54 -3.64 0.09 -19.13
N VAL A 55 -3.14 0.31 -20.31
CA VAL A 55 -3.50 -0.46 -21.48
C VAL A 55 -2.34 -1.39 -21.80
N GLU A 56 -2.60 -2.69 -21.82
CA GLU A 56 -1.66 -3.72 -22.18
C GLU A 56 -1.80 -4.08 -23.65
N GLY A 57 -0.69 -4.19 -24.35
CA GLY A 57 -0.67 -4.55 -25.78
C GLY A 57 0.16 -3.57 -26.60
N ASP A 58 0.50 -4.00 -27.83
CA ASP A 58 1.21 -3.20 -28.81
C ASP A 58 0.20 -2.50 -29.73
N PRO A 59 0.22 -1.17 -29.83
CA PRO A 59 -0.66 -0.42 -30.74
C PRO A 59 -0.54 -0.87 -32.20
N SER A 60 0.61 -1.41 -32.58
CA SER A 60 0.88 -1.86 -33.96
C SER A 60 0.25 -3.23 -34.28
N HIS A 61 -0.10 -4.03 -33.28
CA HIS A 61 -0.62 -5.39 -33.45
C HIS A 61 -2.09 -5.54 -33.07
N GLY A 62 -2.80 -4.46 -32.86
CA GLY A 62 -4.27 -4.38 -32.90
C GLY A 62 -5.03 -4.79 -31.63
N VAL A 63 -4.45 -5.54 -30.70
CA VAL A 63 -5.16 -5.95 -29.47
C VAL A 63 -4.64 -5.15 -28.28
N GLN A 64 -5.45 -4.24 -27.79
CA GLN A 64 -5.19 -3.48 -26.56
C GLN A 64 -6.19 -3.89 -25.48
N THR A 65 -5.69 -4.36 -24.35
CA THR A 65 -6.52 -4.79 -23.23
C THR A 65 -6.37 -3.82 -22.06
N PRO A 66 -7.43 -3.16 -21.59
CA PRO A 66 -7.38 -2.36 -20.38
C PRO A 66 -7.15 -3.28 -19.18
N ARG A 67 -6.23 -2.90 -18.31
CA ARG A 67 -5.88 -3.62 -17.07
C ARG A 67 -5.88 -2.68 -15.89
N LEU A 68 -6.21 -3.21 -14.73
CA LEU A 68 -6.06 -2.53 -13.44
C LEU A 68 -4.96 -3.19 -12.62
N ILE A 69 -4.13 -2.37 -11.98
CA ILE A 69 -3.18 -2.82 -10.97
C ILE A 69 -3.64 -2.22 -9.66
N GLY A 70 -3.72 -3.01 -8.61
CA GLY A 70 -4.17 -2.58 -7.28
C GLY A 70 -3.11 -2.72 -6.21
N PHE A 71 -3.17 -1.82 -5.25
CA PHE A 71 -2.30 -1.74 -4.09
C PHE A 71 -3.14 -1.50 -2.85
N LEU A 72 -2.72 -2.04 -1.71
CA LEU A 72 -3.40 -1.83 -0.44
C LEU A 72 -3.22 -0.40 0.10
N THR A 73 -2.16 0.29 -0.29
CA THR A 73 -1.90 1.68 0.11
C THR A 73 -1.63 2.60 -1.08
N ASP A 74 -1.91 3.89 -0.92
CA ASP A 74 -1.57 4.90 -1.93
C ASP A 74 -0.06 5.11 -2.07
N ASN A 75 0.67 4.88 -0.99
CA ASN A 75 2.13 4.93 -0.98
C ASN A 75 2.72 3.85 -1.88
N ASP A 76 2.22 2.62 -1.81
CA ASP A 76 2.65 1.49 -2.64
C ASP A 76 2.34 1.75 -4.11
N ARG A 77 1.15 2.32 -4.40
CA ARG A 77 0.78 2.76 -5.75
C ARG A 77 1.77 3.80 -6.29
N THR A 78 2.14 4.77 -5.46
CA THR A 78 3.07 5.83 -5.84
C THR A 78 4.48 5.29 -6.06
N PHE A 79 4.95 4.42 -5.17
CA PHE A 79 6.22 3.72 -5.37
C PHE A 79 6.24 2.95 -6.69
N PHE A 80 5.19 2.18 -6.98
CA PHE A 80 5.12 1.39 -8.21
C PHE A 80 5.25 2.25 -9.47
N LYS A 81 4.63 3.44 -9.50
CA LYS A 81 4.78 4.39 -10.61
C LYS A 81 6.22 4.84 -10.79
N VAL A 82 6.90 5.15 -9.67
CA VAL A 82 8.30 5.55 -9.67
C VAL A 82 9.19 4.37 -10.09
N PHE A 83 8.91 3.16 -9.59
CA PHE A 83 9.67 1.96 -9.92
C PHE A 83 9.57 1.58 -11.40
N THR A 84 8.37 1.68 -11.99
CA THR A 84 8.15 1.41 -13.42
C THR A 84 8.65 2.51 -14.35
N SER A 85 9.08 3.67 -13.84
CA SER A 85 9.72 4.71 -14.65
C SER A 85 11.17 4.37 -15.01
N VAL A 86 11.78 3.40 -14.34
CA VAL A 86 13.15 2.95 -14.61
C VAL A 86 13.21 2.22 -15.95
N LYS A 87 14.18 2.60 -16.77
CA LYS A 87 14.37 1.97 -18.09
C LYS A 87 14.57 0.45 -17.97
N GLY A 88 13.74 -0.31 -18.67
CA GLY A 88 13.78 -1.79 -18.66
C GLY A 88 12.96 -2.46 -17.58
N ILE A 89 12.19 -1.70 -16.80
CA ILE A 89 11.21 -2.21 -15.83
C ILE A 89 9.80 -1.87 -16.33
N GLY A 90 9.18 -2.83 -17.01
CA GLY A 90 7.77 -2.72 -17.38
C GLY A 90 6.84 -3.20 -16.28
N VAL A 91 5.55 -2.93 -16.43
CA VAL A 91 4.50 -3.28 -15.47
C VAL A 91 4.53 -4.75 -15.05
N ARG A 92 4.54 -5.69 -16.00
CA ARG A 92 4.56 -7.13 -15.72
C ARG A 92 5.80 -7.55 -14.93
N LYS A 93 6.96 -7.01 -15.33
CA LYS A 93 8.24 -7.27 -14.65
C LYS A 93 8.23 -6.73 -13.22
N ALA A 94 7.73 -5.51 -13.02
CA ALA A 94 7.60 -4.90 -11.70
C ALA A 94 6.69 -5.70 -10.77
N LEU A 95 5.51 -6.15 -11.25
CA LEU A 95 4.58 -6.96 -10.46
C LEU A 95 5.20 -8.27 -9.96
N ARG A 96 5.99 -8.94 -10.82
CA ARG A 96 6.68 -10.19 -10.45
C ARG A 96 7.90 -9.95 -9.57
N ALA A 97 8.63 -8.86 -9.79
CA ALA A 97 9.81 -8.52 -8.99
C ALA A 97 9.46 -8.15 -7.55
N LEU A 98 8.29 -7.56 -7.31
CA LEU A 98 7.87 -7.12 -5.98
C LEU A 98 7.32 -8.30 -5.15
N VAL A 99 8.22 -9.17 -4.71
CA VAL A 99 7.95 -10.28 -3.77
C VAL A 99 8.20 -9.89 -2.32
N LEU A 100 8.95 -8.80 -2.07
CA LEU A 100 9.19 -8.23 -0.75
C LEU A 100 8.34 -6.98 -0.55
N PRO A 101 8.02 -6.62 0.71
CA PRO A 101 7.35 -5.37 1.03
C PRO A 101 8.06 -4.15 0.42
N ILE A 102 7.29 -3.19 -0.04
CA ILE A 102 7.84 -2.00 -0.73
C ILE A 102 8.81 -1.22 0.15
N SER A 103 8.57 -1.16 1.46
CA SER A 103 9.49 -0.52 2.42
C SER A 103 10.88 -1.15 2.42
N GLU A 104 10.97 -2.47 2.31
CA GLU A 104 12.25 -3.19 2.25
C GLU A 104 12.97 -2.94 0.92
N VAL A 105 12.23 -3.00 -0.19
CA VAL A 105 12.80 -2.71 -1.51
C VAL A 105 13.28 -1.25 -1.58
N ALA A 106 12.49 -0.30 -1.07
CA ALA A 106 12.85 1.11 -1.04
C ALA A 106 14.08 1.37 -0.14
N ALA A 107 14.16 0.71 1.03
CA ALA A 107 15.32 0.78 1.91
C ALA A 107 16.59 0.23 1.24
N ALA A 108 16.49 -0.89 0.54
CA ALA A 108 17.60 -1.46 -0.22
C ALA A 108 18.09 -0.53 -1.35
N ILE A 109 17.17 0.12 -2.07
CA ILE A 109 17.52 1.10 -3.10
C ILE A 109 18.22 2.31 -2.48
N ALA A 110 17.68 2.85 -1.37
CA ALA A 110 18.27 4.00 -0.65
C ALA A 110 19.67 3.67 -0.10
N ALA A 111 19.84 2.44 0.43
CA ALA A 111 21.12 1.93 0.93
C ALA A 111 22.09 1.51 -0.20
N LYS A 112 21.66 1.58 -1.46
CA LYS A 112 22.42 1.11 -2.64
C LYS A 112 22.81 -0.37 -2.56
N ASP A 113 21.98 -1.19 -1.93
CA ASP A 113 22.21 -2.63 -1.79
C ASP A 113 21.79 -3.39 -3.05
N ALA A 114 22.73 -3.44 -4.01
CA ALA A 114 22.54 -4.19 -5.25
C ALA A 114 22.38 -5.69 -5.01
N ARG A 115 22.91 -6.24 -3.90
CA ARG A 115 22.84 -7.68 -3.62
C ARG A 115 21.40 -8.09 -3.33
N LEU A 116 20.71 -7.34 -2.46
CA LEU A 116 19.30 -7.59 -2.17
C LEU A 116 18.45 -7.43 -3.44
N LEU A 117 18.67 -6.38 -4.23
CA LEU A 117 17.90 -6.17 -5.44
C LEU A 117 18.05 -7.28 -6.48
N VAL A 118 19.22 -7.92 -6.58
CA VAL A 118 19.44 -9.05 -7.49
C VAL A 118 18.72 -10.33 -7.01
N THR A 119 18.33 -10.43 -5.74
CA THR A 119 17.50 -11.56 -5.26
C THR A 119 16.05 -11.48 -5.74
N LEU A 120 15.61 -10.30 -6.17
CA LEU A 120 14.26 -10.11 -6.69
C LEU A 120 14.11 -10.80 -8.06
N PRO A 121 13.00 -11.50 -8.30
CA PRO A 121 12.74 -12.12 -9.59
C PRO A 121 12.89 -11.13 -10.75
N GLU A 122 13.43 -11.59 -11.86
CA GLU A 122 13.63 -10.80 -13.10
C GLU A 122 14.58 -9.59 -12.97
N ILE A 123 15.15 -9.33 -11.79
CA ILE A 123 16.11 -8.24 -11.58
C ILE A 123 17.53 -8.79 -11.62
N GLY A 124 18.21 -8.60 -12.75
CA GLY A 124 19.63 -8.92 -12.88
C GLY A 124 20.52 -7.76 -12.41
N LYS A 125 21.83 -8.02 -12.28
CA LYS A 125 22.84 -7.05 -11.81
C LYS A 125 22.73 -5.69 -12.51
N ARG A 126 22.68 -5.70 -13.86
CA ARG A 126 22.57 -4.47 -14.67
C ARG A 126 21.28 -3.68 -14.36
N THR A 127 20.16 -4.38 -14.14
CA THR A 127 18.89 -3.74 -13.80
C THR A 127 18.93 -3.19 -12.37
N ALA A 128 19.55 -3.91 -11.41
CA ALA A 128 19.73 -3.45 -10.05
C ALA A 128 20.57 -2.15 -9.98
N ASP A 129 21.69 -2.11 -10.71
CA ASP A 129 22.54 -0.92 -10.81
C ASP A 129 21.78 0.27 -11.41
N GLN A 130 20.96 0.03 -12.44
CA GLN A 130 20.11 1.07 -13.04
C GLN A 130 19.03 1.58 -12.08
N ILE A 131 18.36 0.68 -11.33
CA ILE A 131 17.38 1.05 -10.30
C ILE A 131 18.03 1.97 -9.26
N ILE A 132 19.18 1.61 -8.75
CA ILE A 132 19.92 2.40 -7.75
C ILE A 132 20.26 3.77 -8.32
N LEU A 133 20.80 3.82 -9.56
CA LEU A 133 21.21 5.07 -10.18
C LEU A 133 20.05 6.05 -10.34
N GLU A 134 18.88 5.56 -10.75
CA GLU A 134 17.73 6.42 -11.06
C GLU A 134 16.87 6.74 -9.85
N LEU A 135 16.85 5.88 -8.83
CA LEU A 135 15.87 5.96 -7.75
C LEU A 135 16.43 6.22 -6.35
N ALA A 136 17.75 6.05 -6.08
CA ALA A 136 18.28 6.15 -4.72
C ALA A 136 17.85 7.44 -3.98
N ASP A 137 17.92 8.58 -4.67
CA ASP A 137 17.57 9.88 -4.08
C ASP A 137 16.05 10.09 -3.89
N LYS A 138 15.22 9.26 -4.51
CA LYS A 138 13.74 9.35 -4.48
C LYS A 138 13.10 8.40 -3.46
N MET A 139 13.90 7.55 -2.81
CA MET A 139 13.37 6.46 -1.98
C MET A 139 13.10 6.85 -0.53
N ALA A 140 13.62 7.97 -0.06
CA ALA A 140 13.44 8.42 1.33
C ALA A 140 11.97 8.37 1.83
N PRO A 141 10.96 8.83 1.08
CA PRO A 141 9.57 8.77 1.55
C PRO A 141 9.02 7.35 1.69
N PHE A 142 9.53 6.40 0.91
CA PHE A 142 9.06 5.01 0.86
C PHE A 142 9.80 4.11 1.86
N ALA A 143 11.08 4.38 2.12
CA ALA A 143 11.88 3.64 3.09
C ALA A 143 11.46 3.94 4.54
N ALA A 144 11.00 5.16 4.82
CA ALA A 144 10.48 5.55 6.13
C ALA A 144 9.10 4.98 6.44
N ALA A 145 8.39 4.47 5.45
CA ALA A 145 7.15 3.73 5.61
C ALA A 145 7.43 2.31 6.12
N THR A 146 8.15 2.20 7.25
CA THR A 146 8.18 0.96 8.03
C THR A 146 6.74 0.56 8.30
N CYS A 147 6.38 -0.62 7.80
CA CYS A 147 5.09 -1.30 7.90
C CYS A 147 4.15 -0.69 8.93
N PRO A 148 2.95 -0.27 8.54
CA PRO A 148 1.86 -0.09 9.49
C PRO A 148 1.31 -1.44 9.97
N GLN A 149 2.12 -2.50 10.00
CA GLN A 149 1.73 -3.82 10.50
C GLN A 149 1.64 -3.90 12.03
N CYS A 150 1.96 -2.83 12.75
CA CYS A 150 1.72 -2.71 14.19
C CYS A 150 0.82 -1.54 14.55
N ARG A 151 0.19 -0.90 13.56
CA ARG A 151 -1.01 -0.13 13.86
C ARG A 151 -2.19 -1.03 13.50
N ALA A 152 -2.78 -1.64 14.53
CA ALA A 152 -4.20 -1.93 14.54
C ALA A 152 -4.92 -0.78 13.81
N PRO A 153 -6.05 -1.00 13.10
CA PRO A 153 -6.79 0.08 12.51
C PRO A 153 -6.97 1.11 13.64
N GLN A 154 -6.19 2.19 13.60
CA GLN A 154 -6.55 3.36 14.34
C GLN A 154 -7.86 3.73 13.71
N SER A 155 -8.94 3.37 14.37
CA SER A 155 -10.29 3.77 14.02
C SER A 155 -10.18 5.25 13.66
N SER A 156 -10.87 5.70 12.63
CA SER A 156 -10.92 7.13 12.27
C SER A 156 -11.19 7.98 13.52
N SER A 157 -11.87 7.42 14.49
CA SER A 157 -12.17 7.91 15.83
C SER A 157 -10.96 8.25 16.70
N ALA A 158 -9.87 7.47 16.66
CA ALA A 158 -8.65 7.80 17.43
C ALA A 158 -7.91 9.01 16.82
N ALA A 159 -7.81 9.07 15.49
CA ALA A 159 -7.21 10.21 14.81
C ALA A 159 -8.05 11.50 14.97
N GLU A 160 -9.36 11.37 14.97
CA GLU A 160 -10.30 12.47 15.27
C GLU A 160 -10.17 12.92 16.73
N ALA A 161 -10.09 12.01 17.69
CA ALA A 161 -9.87 12.33 19.10
C ALA A 161 -8.57 13.10 19.33
N VAL A 162 -7.45 12.68 18.71
CA VAL A 162 -6.18 13.43 18.76
C VAL A 162 -6.33 14.83 18.17
N SER A 163 -7.03 14.98 17.03
CA SER A 163 -7.21 16.30 16.41
C SER A 163 -8.03 17.23 17.27
N VAL A 164 -9.05 16.73 17.96
CA VAL A 164 -9.88 17.49 18.92
C VAL A 164 -9.07 17.90 20.15
N LEU A 165 -8.24 17.01 20.72
CA LEU A 165 -7.36 17.34 21.85
C LEU A 165 -6.36 18.44 21.50
N VAL A 166 -5.80 18.41 20.28
CA VAL A 166 -4.92 19.48 19.80
C VAL A 166 -5.66 20.80 19.62
N GLN A 167 -6.92 20.78 19.15
CA GLN A 167 -7.77 21.98 19.08
C GLN A 167 -8.13 22.54 20.45
N LEU A 168 -8.20 21.69 21.48
CA LEU A 168 -8.42 22.09 22.87
C LEU A 168 -7.15 22.64 23.55
N GLY A 169 -6.01 22.66 22.85
CA GLY A 169 -4.76 23.26 23.31
C GLY A 169 -3.70 22.29 23.82
N GLU A 170 -3.95 20.98 23.74
CA GLU A 170 -2.95 19.96 24.10
C GLU A 170 -1.85 19.87 23.03
N LYS A 171 -0.62 19.60 23.45
CA LYS A 171 0.46 19.32 22.51
C LYS A 171 0.22 17.99 21.82
N ARG A 172 0.48 17.92 20.52
CA ARG A 172 0.23 16.72 19.71
C ARG A 172 0.85 15.43 20.28
N ALA A 173 2.02 15.54 20.93
CA ALA A 173 2.69 14.40 21.58
C ALA A 173 1.92 13.91 22.80
N ASP A 174 1.41 14.83 23.62
CA ASP A 174 0.66 14.53 24.83
C ASP A 174 -0.74 13.98 24.48
N ALA A 175 -1.37 14.55 23.44
CA ALA A 175 -2.65 14.06 22.91
C ALA A 175 -2.54 12.62 22.37
N LEU A 176 -1.47 12.27 21.68
CA LEU A 176 -1.21 10.90 21.23
C LEU A 176 -1.05 9.94 22.41
N ALA A 177 -0.23 10.29 23.39
CA ALA A 177 0.01 9.46 24.57
C ALA A 177 -1.28 9.25 25.41
N LEU A 178 -2.15 10.26 25.48
CA LEU A 178 -3.45 10.16 26.16
C LEU A 178 -4.38 9.18 25.45
N VAL A 179 -4.52 9.30 24.12
CA VAL A 179 -5.38 8.42 23.31
C VAL A 179 -4.85 6.98 23.33
N GLU A 180 -3.54 6.76 23.22
CA GLU A 180 -2.94 5.43 23.31
C GLU A 180 -3.19 4.78 24.67
N ARG A 181 -3.09 5.53 25.75
CA ARG A 181 -3.37 5.03 27.10
C ARG A 181 -4.84 4.64 27.29
N VAL A 182 -5.78 5.41 26.73
CA VAL A 182 -7.21 5.09 26.77
C VAL A 182 -7.51 3.83 25.99
N LEU A 183 -6.95 3.69 24.78
CA LEU A 183 -7.15 2.51 23.93
C LEU A 183 -6.46 1.25 24.48
N ALA A 184 -5.38 1.40 25.25
CA ALA A 184 -4.75 0.27 25.94
C ALA A 184 -5.64 -0.31 27.06
N VAL A 185 -6.50 0.52 27.69
CA VAL A 185 -7.43 0.10 28.74
C VAL A 185 -8.77 -0.37 28.15
N ALA A 186 -9.21 0.20 27.03
CA ALA A 186 -10.49 -0.10 26.40
C ALA A 186 -10.38 -0.12 24.87
N PRO A 187 -9.86 -1.22 24.29
CA PRO A 187 -9.58 -1.32 22.85
C PRO A 187 -10.83 -1.32 21.97
N GLU A 188 -12.00 -1.50 22.52
CA GLU A 188 -13.29 -1.58 21.78
C GLU A 188 -13.99 -0.21 21.60
N MET A 189 -13.34 0.89 21.99
CA MET A 189 -13.95 2.21 21.85
C MET A 189 -13.79 2.77 20.44
N ASP A 190 -14.86 2.73 19.66
CA ASP A 190 -14.93 3.23 18.29
C ASP A 190 -15.51 4.66 18.15
N CYS A 191 -15.79 5.35 19.26
CA CYS A 191 -16.37 6.69 19.23
C CYS A 191 -15.38 7.73 19.77
N PRO A 192 -15.04 8.80 18.99
CA PRO A 192 -14.12 9.86 19.42
C PRO A 192 -14.53 10.52 20.73
N GLU A 193 -15.85 10.73 20.92
CA GLU A 193 -16.40 11.34 22.13
C GLU A 193 -16.20 10.48 23.38
N ALA A 194 -16.28 9.16 23.24
CA ALA A 194 -16.03 8.23 24.35
C ALA A 194 -14.55 8.23 24.75
N ILE A 195 -13.65 8.27 23.76
CA ILE A 195 -12.19 8.35 23.95
C ILE A 195 -11.84 9.65 24.68
N LEU A 196 -12.39 10.78 24.25
CA LEU A 196 -12.18 12.08 24.88
C LEU A 196 -12.67 12.11 26.33
N LYS A 197 -13.85 11.55 26.60
CA LYS A 197 -14.44 11.49 27.96
C LYS A 197 -13.59 10.63 28.91
N HIS A 198 -12.92 9.60 28.40
CA HIS A 198 -12.01 8.78 29.20
C HIS A 198 -10.62 9.40 29.34
N ALA A 199 -10.16 10.21 28.40
CA ALA A 199 -8.88 10.90 28.46
C ALA A 199 -8.82 11.95 29.57
N TYR A 200 -9.97 12.55 29.96
CA TYR A 200 -10.08 13.58 30.99
C TYR A 200 -10.68 13.05 32.33
N ARG A 201 -10.72 11.78 32.52
CA ARG A 201 -11.22 11.15 33.79
C ARG A 201 -10.07 10.55 34.58
#